data_80e28165cfefa5e6a0b7fcdb8357c265
#
_entry.id   80e28165cfefa5e6a0b7fcdb8357c265
#
_cell.length_a   1.000
_cell.length_b   1.000
_cell.length_c   1.000
_cell.angle_alpha   90.00
_cell.angle_beta   90.00
_cell.angle_gamma   90.00
#
_symmetry.space_group_name_H-M   'P 1'
#
loop_
_entity.id
_entity.type
_entity.pdbx_description
1 polymer ?
#
loop_
_entity_poly.entity_id
_entity_poly.type
_entity_poly.pdbx_seq_one_letter_code
_entity_poly.pdbx_strand_id
1 'polypeptide(L)'
;MKHTETAILYITGSGDGRSELQIIARAVERVGAIGVVLHDVPNQPLIRPDLVEDNLIAHTYVQFWETGDATWPLLFPMTKSAVRAMDAVQAFAKQEWQLNIKDFVVTGASKRGWTTWLTAAVDNRVRAITPMVFDNLNFFKQMPHQLELWGRYSEQIAEYYTRGLMDKMLTERGRQLVSWVDPYSYRARYTMPILIINGANDPYWATDAAQFYFNDLPSKRKYALYVPNGGHGLGDFDRVVNSLCAFYLMSIGKMEFPTRMDATHSIAGDEIIYRVRTDAAPEIVEVWVARRASDKDFRPARWEPVRARKEGDAWVARIPRRGDNLALFAEVTLRAETGNFSLCTIPVIAAK
;
A
#
# COMPACT_ATOMS: atom_id res chain seq x y z
N MET A 1 9.16 -12.10 24.31
CA MET A 1 8.45 -12.33 23.02
C MET A 1 7.26 -13.24 23.28
N LYS A 2 6.09 -12.87 22.77
CA LYS A 2 4.84 -13.66 22.94
C LYS A 2 4.52 -14.49 21.68
N HIS A 3 4.92 -14.00 20.52
CA HIS A 3 4.62 -14.57 19.20
C HIS A 3 5.93 -14.83 18.44
N THR A 4 6.41 -16.05 18.50
CA THR A 4 7.74 -16.43 17.97
C THR A 4 7.69 -17.26 16.70
N GLU A 5 6.48 -17.61 16.24
CA GLU A 5 6.33 -18.41 15.01
C GLU A 5 6.16 -17.54 13.75
N THR A 6 5.74 -16.28 13.91
CA THR A 6 5.53 -15.32 12.82
C THR A 6 6.38 -14.08 13.05
N ALA A 7 7.28 -13.76 12.14
CA ALA A 7 8.08 -12.53 12.20
C ALA A 7 7.51 -11.42 11.30
N ILE A 8 7.80 -10.16 11.63
CA ILE A 8 7.54 -9.01 10.75
C ILE A 8 8.82 -8.73 9.97
N LEU A 9 8.78 -8.82 8.65
CA LEU A 9 9.89 -8.47 7.76
C LEU A 9 9.60 -7.12 7.10
N TYR A 10 10.40 -6.11 7.45
CA TYR A 10 10.38 -4.80 6.81
C TYR A 10 11.48 -4.72 5.76
N ILE A 11 11.11 -4.51 4.51
CA ILE A 11 12.03 -4.31 3.39
C ILE A 11 12.28 -2.81 3.26
N THR A 12 13.55 -2.36 3.37
CA THR A 12 13.92 -0.96 3.22
C THR A 12 14.98 -0.74 2.15
N GLY A 13 15.22 0.51 1.79
CA GLY A 13 16.17 0.93 0.79
C GLY A 13 17.56 1.23 1.35
N SER A 14 18.28 2.07 0.62
CA SER A 14 19.55 2.62 1.05
C SER A 14 19.35 3.64 2.18
N GLY A 15 20.32 3.72 3.07
CA GLY A 15 20.30 4.58 4.24
C GLY A 15 20.70 3.80 5.49
N ASP A 16 20.67 4.45 6.65
CA ASP A 16 21.01 3.79 7.91
C ASP A 16 19.85 2.97 8.51
N GLY A 17 18.67 3.02 7.88
CA GLY A 17 17.47 2.27 8.27
C GLY A 17 16.95 2.57 9.68
N ARG A 18 17.43 3.64 10.33
CA ARG A 18 17.08 3.95 11.73
C ARG A 18 15.60 4.26 11.90
N SER A 19 15.00 4.98 10.96
CA SER A 19 13.57 5.30 11.00
C SER A 19 12.72 4.04 10.91
N GLU A 20 13.03 3.13 9.99
CA GLU A 20 12.35 1.86 9.80
C GLU A 20 12.57 0.93 11.00
N LEU A 21 13.80 0.90 11.53
CA LEU A 21 14.09 0.14 12.75
C LEU A 21 13.27 0.64 13.93
N GLN A 22 13.10 1.97 14.09
CA GLN A 22 12.27 2.54 15.15
C GLN A 22 10.78 2.17 14.98
N ILE A 23 10.25 2.20 13.74
CA ILE A 23 8.87 1.79 13.46
C ILE A 23 8.66 0.33 13.84
N ILE A 24 9.57 -0.55 13.39
CA ILE A 24 9.48 -1.98 13.68
C ILE A 24 9.71 -2.27 15.16
N ALA A 25 10.67 -1.62 15.82
CA ALA A 25 10.89 -1.78 17.25
C ALA A 25 9.63 -1.45 18.06
N ARG A 26 8.99 -0.31 17.76
CA ARG A 26 7.71 0.08 18.40
C ARG A 26 6.59 -0.94 18.14
N ALA A 27 6.50 -1.45 16.92
CA ALA A 27 5.47 -2.44 16.57
C ALA A 27 5.72 -3.77 17.31
N VAL A 28 6.92 -4.34 17.25
CA VAL A 28 7.22 -5.65 17.87
C VAL A 28 7.18 -5.61 19.39
N GLU A 29 7.55 -4.48 20.00
CA GLU A 29 7.42 -4.28 21.45
C GLU A 29 5.95 -4.36 21.89
N ARG A 30 5.04 -3.69 21.15
CA ARG A 30 3.60 -3.66 21.45
C ARG A 30 2.93 -5.02 21.26
N VAL A 31 3.30 -5.75 20.19
CA VAL A 31 2.65 -7.04 19.88
C VAL A 31 3.43 -8.25 20.43
N GLY A 32 4.66 -8.07 20.91
CA GLY A 32 5.50 -9.16 21.41
C GLY A 32 6.00 -10.11 20.30
N ALA A 33 6.22 -9.59 19.10
CA ALA A 33 6.67 -10.35 17.92
C ALA A 33 8.20 -10.30 17.74
N ILE A 34 8.69 -10.96 16.70
CA ILE A 34 10.04 -10.82 16.15
C ILE A 34 9.98 -9.83 14.99
N GLY A 35 10.86 -8.83 14.98
CA GLY A 35 11.00 -7.89 13.89
C GLY A 35 12.33 -8.04 13.17
N VAL A 36 12.30 -7.87 11.87
CA VAL A 36 13.46 -7.96 10.97
C VAL A 36 13.42 -6.76 10.03
N VAL A 37 14.54 -6.08 9.87
CA VAL A 37 14.71 -5.03 8.86
C VAL A 37 15.74 -5.50 7.84
N LEU A 38 15.32 -5.64 6.59
CA LEU A 38 16.18 -5.96 5.47
C LEU A 38 16.59 -4.66 4.77
N HIS A 39 17.86 -4.29 4.92
CA HIS A 39 18.43 -3.07 4.36
C HIS A 39 18.87 -3.25 2.90
N ASP A 40 19.08 -2.14 2.22
CA ASP A 40 19.68 -2.03 0.90
C ASP A 40 19.00 -2.90 -0.17
N VAL A 41 17.68 -2.76 -0.30
CA VAL A 41 16.94 -3.42 -1.37
C VAL A 41 16.48 -2.39 -2.42
N PRO A 42 17.24 -2.26 -3.54
CA PRO A 42 18.50 -2.95 -3.87
C PRO A 42 19.70 -2.34 -3.11
N ASN A 43 20.81 -3.09 -3.06
CA ASN A 43 22.11 -2.56 -2.68
C ASN A 43 22.66 -1.71 -3.83
N GLN A 44 22.73 -0.41 -3.65
CA GLN A 44 23.03 0.57 -4.71
C GLN A 44 24.11 1.55 -4.29
N PRO A 45 24.83 2.15 -5.27
CA PRO A 45 24.67 2.01 -6.73
C PRO A 45 25.20 0.68 -7.26
N LEU A 46 24.49 0.05 -8.24
CA LEU A 46 24.88 -1.25 -8.80
C LEU A 46 25.64 -1.14 -10.12
N ILE A 47 25.27 -0.22 -10.98
CA ILE A 47 25.77 -0.11 -12.37
C ILE A 47 26.64 1.14 -12.52
N ARG A 48 26.09 2.29 -12.14
CA ARG A 48 26.77 3.58 -12.17
C ARG A 48 26.31 4.41 -10.95
N PRO A 49 27.14 5.34 -10.46
CA PRO A 49 26.81 6.15 -9.28
C PRO A 49 25.52 6.98 -9.37
N ASP A 50 25.12 7.38 -10.58
CA ASP A 50 23.92 8.16 -10.84
C ASP A 50 22.65 7.31 -10.96
N LEU A 51 22.79 5.98 -11.06
CA LEU A 51 21.67 5.05 -11.16
C LEU A 51 21.31 4.51 -9.79
N VAL A 52 20.38 5.21 -9.14
CA VAL A 52 19.82 4.83 -7.83
C VAL A 52 18.31 4.89 -7.87
N GLU A 53 17.66 4.16 -6.98
CA GLU A 53 16.22 4.20 -6.75
C GLU A 53 15.40 3.98 -8.05
N ASP A 54 14.39 4.81 -8.35
CA ASP A 54 13.56 4.70 -9.56
C ASP A 54 14.37 4.84 -10.83
N ASN A 55 15.43 5.65 -10.80
CA ASN A 55 16.34 5.82 -11.91
C ASN A 55 17.03 4.48 -12.31
N LEU A 56 17.42 3.68 -11.30
CA LEU A 56 18.00 2.35 -11.52
C LEU A 56 16.95 1.36 -12.06
N ILE A 57 15.75 1.33 -11.49
CA ILE A 57 14.67 0.46 -11.98
C ILE A 57 14.35 0.79 -13.44
N ALA A 58 14.11 2.07 -13.73
CA ALA A 58 13.78 2.53 -15.08
C ALA A 58 14.89 2.20 -16.09
N HIS A 59 16.17 2.35 -15.71
CA HIS A 59 17.30 1.94 -16.54
C HIS A 59 17.26 0.44 -16.85
N THR A 60 17.04 -0.41 -15.84
CA THR A 60 16.99 -1.86 -16.07
C THR A 60 15.82 -2.28 -16.95
N TYR A 61 14.71 -1.55 -16.93
CA TYR A 61 13.57 -1.80 -17.83
C TYR A 61 13.87 -1.42 -19.27
N VAL A 62 14.59 -0.31 -19.49
CA VAL A 62 15.08 0.06 -20.83
C VAL A 62 16.02 -1.02 -21.35
N GLN A 63 16.99 -1.48 -20.53
CA GLN A 63 17.93 -2.53 -20.92
C GLN A 63 17.22 -3.84 -21.29
N PHE A 64 16.24 -4.26 -20.52
CA PHE A 64 15.40 -5.40 -20.89
C PHE A 64 14.68 -5.14 -22.21
N TRP A 65 14.08 -3.97 -22.40
CA TRP A 65 13.33 -3.66 -23.62
C TRP A 65 14.23 -3.68 -24.87
N GLU A 66 15.47 -3.22 -24.75
CA GLU A 66 16.46 -3.19 -25.84
C GLU A 66 17.01 -4.57 -26.15
N THR A 67 17.41 -5.33 -25.13
CA THR A 67 18.15 -6.59 -25.29
C THR A 67 17.26 -7.83 -25.33
N GLY A 68 16.13 -7.81 -24.65
CA GLY A 68 15.29 -9.00 -24.41
C GLY A 68 15.81 -9.90 -23.30
N ASP A 69 16.92 -9.54 -22.64
CA ASP A 69 17.50 -10.33 -21.57
C ASP A 69 16.68 -10.21 -20.27
N ALA A 70 16.00 -11.28 -19.90
CA ALA A 70 15.11 -11.36 -18.72
C ALA A 70 15.86 -11.23 -17.38
N THR A 71 17.18 -11.18 -17.35
CA THR A 71 17.96 -10.97 -16.13
C THR A 71 18.04 -9.50 -15.70
N TRP A 72 17.69 -8.56 -16.60
CA TRP A 72 17.75 -7.14 -16.33
C TRP A 72 16.77 -6.61 -15.28
N PRO A 73 15.46 -6.98 -15.27
CA PRO A 73 14.50 -6.32 -14.40
C PRO A 73 14.88 -6.37 -12.91
N LEU A 74 15.17 -5.20 -12.34
CA LEU A 74 15.69 -5.06 -10.97
C LEU A 74 14.75 -5.60 -9.90
N LEU A 75 13.45 -5.61 -10.15
CA LEU A 75 12.45 -6.14 -9.22
C LEU A 75 12.67 -7.64 -8.94
N PHE A 76 13.33 -8.40 -9.84
CA PHE A 76 13.63 -9.81 -9.60
C PHE A 76 14.65 -10.00 -8.48
N PRO A 77 15.86 -9.40 -8.51
CA PRO A 77 16.79 -9.51 -7.40
C PRO A 77 16.27 -8.84 -6.12
N MET A 78 15.48 -7.76 -6.20
CA MET A 78 14.84 -7.15 -5.03
C MET A 78 13.89 -8.15 -4.35
N THR A 79 13.03 -8.82 -5.10
CA THR A 79 12.13 -9.87 -4.58
C THR A 79 12.92 -11.06 -4.04
N LYS A 80 13.97 -11.51 -4.76
CA LYS A 80 14.85 -12.60 -4.30
C LYS A 80 15.53 -12.25 -2.98
N SER A 81 15.93 -10.99 -2.77
CA SER A 81 16.53 -10.55 -1.50
C SER A 81 15.59 -10.77 -0.31
N ALA A 82 14.31 -10.43 -0.47
CA ALA A 82 13.30 -10.63 0.57
C ALA A 82 13.07 -12.14 0.85
N VAL A 83 13.01 -12.99 -0.20
CA VAL A 83 12.90 -14.45 -0.05
C VAL A 83 14.11 -15.00 0.71
N ARG A 84 15.33 -14.57 0.35
CA ARG A 84 16.56 -15.03 1.03
C ARG A 84 16.71 -14.48 2.45
N ALA A 85 16.17 -13.28 2.72
CA ALA A 85 16.11 -12.79 4.09
C ALA A 85 15.26 -13.70 4.99
N MET A 86 14.12 -14.19 4.48
CA MET A 86 13.30 -15.16 5.23
C MET A 86 14.06 -16.47 5.50
N ASP A 87 14.83 -16.98 4.54
CA ASP A 87 15.71 -18.17 4.74
C ASP A 87 16.72 -17.90 5.87
N ALA A 88 17.42 -16.76 5.79
CA ALA A 88 18.45 -16.39 6.77
C ALA A 88 17.86 -16.20 8.18
N VAL A 89 16.70 -15.55 8.29
CA VAL A 89 16.02 -15.34 9.57
C VAL A 89 15.59 -16.67 10.19
N GLN A 90 15.04 -17.60 9.42
CA GLN A 90 14.67 -18.93 9.92
C GLN A 90 15.89 -19.71 10.40
N ALA A 91 16.98 -19.70 9.63
CA ALA A 91 18.22 -20.36 10.01
C ALA A 91 18.83 -19.77 11.29
N PHE A 92 18.94 -18.44 11.35
CA PHE A 92 19.45 -17.71 12.52
C PHE A 92 18.63 -17.96 13.77
N ALA A 93 17.30 -17.80 13.68
CA ALA A 93 16.40 -17.99 14.82
C ALA A 93 16.47 -19.44 15.37
N LYS A 94 16.60 -20.42 14.50
CA LYS A 94 16.76 -21.83 14.89
C LYS A 94 18.09 -22.06 15.59
N GLN A 95 19.19 -21.50 15.04
CA GLN A 95 20.55 -21.72 15.54
C GLN A 95 20.79 -20.97 16.87
N GLU A 96 20.47 -19.68 16.93
CA GLU A 96 20.86 -18.81 18.04
C GLU A 96 19.81 -18.76 19.16
N TRP A 97 18.51 -18.88 18.79
CA TRP A 97 17.42 -18.73 19.75
C TRP A 97 16.63 -20.02 19.98
N GLN A 98 16.90 -21.07 19.21
CA GLN A 98 16.13 -22.33 19.21
C GLN A 98 14.65 -22.11 18.92
N LEU A 99 14.32 -21.08 18.15
CA LEU A 99 12.99 -20.73 17.72
C LEU A 99 12.71 -21.24 16.31
N ASN A 100 11.46 -21.63 16.06
CA ASN A 100 10.99 -22.07 14.76
C ASN A 100 10.05 -21.03 14.15
N ILE A 101 10.59 -20.08 13.39
CA ILE A 101 9.77 -19.11 12.64
C ILE A 101 9.18 -19.83 11.44
N LYS A 102 7.85 -19.86 11.35
CA LYS A 102 7.12 -20.57 10.29
C LYS A 102 6.82 -19.66 9.10
N ASP A 103 6.44 -18.41 9.39
CA ASP A 103 5.93 -17.49 8.39
C ASP A 103 6.22 -16.01 8.74
N PHE A 104 5.84 -15.11 7.81
CA PHE A 104 6.20 -13.71 7.88
C PHE A 104 5.01 -12.81 7.51
N VAL A 105 4.87 -11.70 8.24
CA VAL A 105 4.15 -10.52 7.77
C VAL A 105 5.15 -9.61 7.09
N VAL A 106 5.01 -9.41 5.79
CA VAL A 106 5.98 -8.65 4.98
C VAL A 106 5.46 -7.24 4.72
N THR A 107 6.33 -6.26 4.87
CA THR A 107 6.03 -4.84 4.64
C THR A 107 7.22 -4.12 4.01
N GLY A 108 6.95 -2.98 3.42
CA GLY A 108 7.94 -2.08 2.84
C GLY A 108 7.23 -0.92 2.17
N ALA A 109 7.95 0.20 1.96
CA ALA A 109 7.39 1.41 1.41
C ALA A 109 7.86 1.67 -0.03
N SER A 110 7.00 2.29 -0.85
CA SER A 110 7.34 2.70 -2.22
C SER A 110 7.75 1.49 -3.09
N LYS A 111 8.92 1.53 -3.73
CA LYS A 111 9.47 0.37 -4.48
C LYS A 111 9.62 -0.89 -3.61
N ARG A 112 9.74 -0.74 -2.30
CA ARG A 112 9.79 -1.89 -1.35
C ARG A 112 8.37 -2.36 -1.00
N GLY A 113 7.36 -1.50 -1.11
CA GLY A 113 5.95 -1.90 -1.19
C GLY A 113 5.67 -2.72 -2.44
N TRP A 114 6.23 -2.32 -3.59
CA TRP A 114 6.22 -3.12 -4.82
C TRP A 114 6.87 -4.50 -4.61
N THR A 115 8.08 -4.51 -4.01
CA THR A 115 8.78 -5.75 -3.65
C THR A 115 7.96 -6.61 -2.67
N THR A 116 7.26 -6.00 -1.72
CA THR A 116 6.34 -6.69 -0.79
C THR A 116 5.26 -7.48 -1.53
N TRP A 117 4.59 -6.86 -2.49
CA TRP A 117 3.59 -7.53 -3.33
C TRP A 117 4.21 -8.72 -4.10
N LEU A 118 5.34 -8.51 -4.77
CA LEU A 118 5.99 -9.56 -5.56
C LEU A 118 6.51 -10.71 -4.69
N THR A 119 7.01 -10.43 -3.49
CA THR A 119 7.43 -11.45 -2.53
C THR A 119 6.27 -12.35 -2.15
N ALA A 120 5.10 -11.77 -1.86
CA ALA A 120 3.90 -12.54 -1.55
C ALA A 120 3.37 -13.37 -2.73
N ALA A 121 3.68 -12.96 -3.97
CA ALA A 121 3.30 -13.72 -5.15
C ALA A 121 4.15 -14.98 -5.37
N VAL A 122 5.36 -15.06 -4.78
CA VAL A 122 6.33 -16.11 -5.09
C VAL A 122 6.71 -16.97 -3.89
N ASP A 123 6.38 -16.59 -2.65
CA ASP A 123 6.78 -17.33 -1.45
C ASP A 123 5.59 -17.55 -0.50
N ASN A 124 5.27 -18.83 -0.27
CA ASN A 124 4.12 -19.25 0.54
C ASN A 124 4.33 -19.03 2.06
N ARG A 125 5.53 -18.66 2.51
CA ARG A 125 5.79 -18.27 3.89
C ARG A 125 5.27 -16.87 4.21
N VAL A 126 4.85 -16.10 3.21
CA VAL A 126 4.22 -14.80 3.41
C VAL A 126 2.78 -15.03 3.90
N ARG A 127 2.59 -14.90 5.20
CA ARG A 127 1.30 -15.05 5.89
C ARG A 127 0.36 -13.89 5.61
N ALA A 128 0.90 -12.67 5.56
CA ALA A 128 0.15 -11.44 5.32
C ALA A 128 1.09 -10.36 4.78
N ILE A 129 0.54 -9.33 4.13
CA ILE A 129 1.31 -8.20 3.62
C ILE A 129 0.73 -6.86 4.02
N THR A 130 1.64 -5.89 4.24
CA THR A 130 1.28 -4.47 4.40
C THR A 130 2.14 -3.60 3.47
N PRO A 131 1.88 -3.62 2.16
CA PRO A 131 2.58 -2.74 1.22
C PRO A 131 2.20 -1.29 1.50
N MET A 132 3.20 -0.40 1.60
CA MET A 132 2.99 1.01 1.89
C MET A 132 3.35 1.89 0.70
N VAL A 133 2.55 2.91 0.45
CA VAL A 133 2.72 3.97 -0.56
C VAL A 133 3.13 3.43 -1.94
N PHE A 134 2.53 2.31 -2.32
CA PHE A 134 2.62 1.73 -3.67
C PHE A 134 1.22 1.35 -4.17
N ASP A 135 0.51 2.33 -4.71
CA ASP A 135 -0.88 2.22 -5.17
C ASP A 135 -0.96 2.18 -6.70
N ASN A 136 -0.11 1.34 -7.34
CA ASN A 136 0.05 1.27 -8.79
C ASN A 136 -0.09 -0.15 -9.38
N LEU A 137 -1.00 -0.96 -8.84
CA LEU A 137 -1.33 -2.23 -9.47
C LEU A 137 -2.27 -2.00 -10.65
N ASN A 138 -2.14 -2.81 -11.72
CA ASN A 138 -2.88 -2.67 -12.97
C ASN A 138 -2.42 -1.47 -13.80
N PHE A 139 -1.12 -1.46 -14.12
CA PHE A 139 -0.43 -0.42 -14.85
C PHE A 139 -1.22 0.14 -16.06
N PHE A 140 -1.82 -0.73 -16.86
CA PHE A 140 -2.57 -0.33 -18.06
C PHE A 140 -3.90 0.43 -17.77
N LYS A 141 -4.35 0.45 -16.52
CA LYS A 141 -5.46 1.29 -16.06
C LYS A 141 -4.96 2.53 -15.33
N GLN A 142 -3.91 2.39 -14.55
CA GLN A 142 -3.34 3.48 -13.73
C GLN A 142 -2.78 4.62 -14.57
N MET A 143 -1.98 4.30 -15.61
CA MET A 143 -1.31 5.35 -16.38
C MET A 143 -2.28 6.20 -17.21
N PRO A 144 -3.27 5.63 -17.94
CA PRO A 144 -4.29 6.45 -18.59
C PRO A 144 -5.12 7.28 -17.60
N HIS A 145 -5.39 6.77 -16.39
CA HIS A 145 -6.14 7.49 -15.37
C HIS A 145 -5.39 8.73 -14.86
N GLN A 146 -4.06 8.67 -14.69
CA GLN A 146 -3.27 9.88 -14.38
C GLN A 146 -3.44 10.95 -15.46
N LEU A 147 -3.40 10.57 -16.75
CA LEU A 147 -3.62 11.50 -17.86
C LEU A 147 -5.04 12.07 -17.85
N GLU A 148 -6.05 11.26 -17.51
CA GLU A 148 -7.44 11.71 -17.39
C GLU A 148 -7.61 12.74 -16.27
N LEU A 149 -7.04 12.49 -15.10
CA LEU A 149 -7.19 13.35 -13.93
C LEU A 149 -6.34 14.61 -13.98
N TRP A 150 -5.10 14.51 -14.48
CA TRP A 150 -4.07 15.54 -14.36
C TRP A 150 -3.60 16.12 -15.69
N GLY A 151 -3.99 15.52 -16.82
CA GLY A 151 -3.50 15.88 -18.16
C GLY A 151 -2.03 15.52 -18.39
N ARG A 152 -1.37 14.87 -17.43
CA ARG A 152 0.03 14.46 -17.46
C ARG A 152 0.29 13.31 -16.51
N TYR A 153 1.42 12.65 -16.64
CA TYR A 153 1.90 11.73 -15.61
C TYR A 153 2.40 12.48 -14.38
N SER A 154 2.43 11.81 -13.23
CA SER A 154 3.08 12.35 -12.04
C SER A 154 4.54 12.70 -12.32
N GLU A 155 4.98 13.84 -11.85
CA GLU A 155 6.37 14.29 -11.89
C GLU A 155 7.30 13.31 -11.13
N GLN A 156 6.74 12.58 -10.15
CA GLN A 156 7.46 11.63 -9.32
C GLN A 156 7.86 10.33 -10.06
N ILE A 157 7.31 10.10 -11.26
CA ILE A 157 7.69 8.96 -12.12
C ILE A 157 8.41 9.42 -13.39
N ALA A 158 9.08 10.57 -13.32
CA ALA A 158 9.78 11.17 -14.46
C ALA A 158 10.86 10.24 -15.04
N GLU A 159 11.55 9.48 -14.18
CA GLU A 159 12.57 8.52 -14.58
C GLU A 159 12.06 7.47 -15.58
N TYR A 160 10.76 7.15 -15.53
CA TYR A 160 10.13 6.19 -16.43
C TYR A 160 9.65 6.84 -17.72
N TYR A 161 8.86 7.92 -17.66
CA TYR A 161 8.28 8.49 -18.86
C TYR A 161 9.30 9.26 -19.74
N THR A 162 10.32 9.89 -19.15
CA THR A 162 11.39 10.56 -19.93
C THR A 162 12.25 9.59 -20.72
N ARG A 163 12.26 8.31 -20.35
CA ARG A 163 12.91 7.22 -21.12
C ARG A 163 11.98 6.56 -22.15
N GLY A 164 10.78 7.12 -22.34
CA GLY A 164 9.77 6.57 -23.25
C GLY A 164 9.21 5.22 -22.80
N LEU A 165 9.31 4.88 -21.51
CA LEU A 165 8.81 3.59 -21.02
C LEU A 165 7.29 3.48 -21.11
N MET A 166 6.55 4.60 -21.07
CA MET A 166 5.08 4.55 -21.20
C MET A 166 4.65 3.96 -22.54
N ASP A 167 5.29 4.37 -23.65
CA ASP A 167 5.03 3.83 -24.99
C ASP A 167 5.65 2.44 -25.16
N LYS A 168 6.87 2.24 -24.66
CA LYS A 168 7.55 0.94 -24.69
C LYS A 168 6.74 -0.16 -24.03
N MET A 169 6.04 0.11 -22.91
CA MET A 169 5.19 -0.86 -22.22
C MET A 169 3.98 -1.31 -23.04
N LEU A 170 3.58 -0.58 -24.08
CA LEU A 170 2.51 -0.95 -24.98
C LEU A 170 2.95 -1.96 -26.07
N THR A 171 4.26 -2.12 -26.30
CA THR A 171 4.81 -3.12 -27.23
C THR A 171 4.71 -4.53 -26.64
N GLU A 172 4.90 -5.56 -27.50
CA GLU A 172 4.87 -6.96 -27.03
C GLU A 172 5.88 -7.21 -25.90
N ARG A 173 7.14 -6.79 -26.08
CA ARG A 173 8.18 -6.93 -25.06
C ARG A 173 7.88 -6.11 -23.79
N GLY A 174 7.32 -4.92 -23.93
CA GLY A 174 6.89 -4.12 -22.80
C GLY A 174 5.74 -4.76 -22.04
N ARG A 175 4.75 -5.33 -22.72
CA ARG A 175 3.66 -6.11 -22.08
C ARG A 175 4.19 -7.34 -21.35
N GLN A 176 5.21 -8.00 -21.90
CA GLN A 176 5.91 -9.09 -21.22
C GLN A 176 6.55 -8.59 -19.92
N LEU A 177 7.26 -7.46 -19.94
CA LEU A 177 7.84 -6.85 -18.75
C LEU A 177 6.76 -6.53 -17.69
N VAL A 178 5.68 -5.85 -18.11
CA VAL A 178 4.56 -5.53 -17.21
C VAL A 178 3.97 -6.81 -16.60
N SER A 179 3.82 -7.89 -17.39
CA SER A 179 3.31 -9.17 -16.86
C SER A 179 4.19 -9.80 -15.77
N TRP A 180 5.47 -9.41 -15.71
CA TRP A 180 6.42 -9.90 -14.70
C TRP A 180 6.54 -8.98 -13.49
N VAL A 181 6.44 -7.67 -13.68
CA VAL A 181 6.74 -6.71 -12.62
C VAL A 181 5.50 -6.07 -12.03
N ASP A 182 4.36 -6.04 -12.73
CA ASP A 182 3.11 -5.56 -12.17
C ASP A 182 2.50 -6.63 -11.25
N PRO A 183 2.35 -6.36 -9.94
CA PRO A 183 1.74 -7.30 -9.02
C PRO A 183 0.32 -7.71 -9.42
N TYR A 184 -0.41 -6.88 -10.17
CA TYR A 184 -1.74 -7.22 -10.66
C TYR A 184 -1.76 -8.48 -11.53
N SER A 185 -0.67 -8.80 -12.22
CA SER A 185 -0.51 -10.02 -13.01
C SER A 185 -0.61 -11.29 -12.14
N TYR A 186 -0.27 -11.17 -10.88
CA TYR A 186 -0.29 -12.25 -9.88
C TYR A 186 -1.50 -12.20 -8.95
N ARG A 187 -2.49 -11.35 -9.21
CA ARG A 187 -3.61 -11.08 -8.30
C ARG A 187 -4.30 -12.33 -7.77
N ALA A 188 -4.42 -13.39 -8.58
CA ALA A 188 -5.03 -14.65 -8.18
C ALA A 188 -4.29 -15.35 -7.01
N ARG A 189 -3.02 -15.00 -6.76
CA ARG A 189 -2.20 -15.56 -5.68
C ARG A 189 -2.38 -14.84 -4.34
N TYR A 190 -2.96 -13.64 -4.33
CA TYR A 190 -3.11 -12.84 -3.11
C TYR A 190 -4.34 -13.27 -2.30
N THR A 191 -4.27 -14.47 -1.74
CA THR A 191 -5.33 -15.04 -0.88
C THR A 191 -5.12 -14.80 0.60
N MET A 192 -3.89 -14.38 1.00
CA MET A 192 -3.53 -14.03 2.37
C MET A 192 -4.14 -12.68 2.78
N PRO A 193 -4.16 -12.35 4.10
CA PRO A 193 -4.54 -11.03 4.57
C PRO A 193 -3.69 -9.91 3.99
N ILE A 194 -4.33 -8.79 3.64
CA ILE A 194 -3.70 -7.62 3.03
C ILE A 194 -4.18 -6.36 3.74
N LEU A 195 -3.25 -5.48 4.11
CA LEU A 195 -3.53 -4.11 4.52
C LEU A 195 -2.70 -3.17 3.64
N ILE A 196 -3.30 -2.51 2.65
CA ILE A 196 -2.63 -1.44 1.92
C ILE A 196 -2.58 -0.18 2.77
N ILE A 197 -1.43 0.52 2.79
CA ILE A 197 -1.25 1.75 3.57
C ILE A 197 -0.75 2.84 2.63
N ASN A 198 -1.55 3.90 2.45
CA ASN A 198 -1.24 4.97 1.51
C ASN A 198 -1.45 6.35 2.16
N GLY A 199 -0.74 7.36 1.67
CA GLY A 199 -1.03 8.75 1.95
C GLY A 199 -2.16 9.25 1.03
N ALA A 200 -3.15 9.95 1.58
CA ALA A 200 -4.25 10.48 0.77
C ALA A 200 -3.81 11.61 -0.19
N ASN A 201 -2.63 12.18 0.05
CA ASN A 201 -1.98 13.21 -0.78
C ASN A 201 -0.68 12.69 -1.43
N ASP A 202 -0.55 11.38 -1.63
CA ASP A 202 0.65 10.82 -2.26
C ASP A 202 0.85 11.45 -3.65
N PRO A 203 2.00 12.07 -3.94
CA PRO A 203 2.23 12.73 -5.23
C PRO A 203 2.44 11.74 -6.38
N TYR A 204 2.70 10.46 -6.11
CA TYR A 204 2.96 9.44 -7.12
C TYR A 204 1.68 8.91 -7.77
N TRP A 205 0.59 8.74 -6.99
CA TRP A 205 -0.57 7.95 -7.40
C TRP A 205 -1.85 8.78 -7.38
N ALA A 206 -2.79 8.43 -8.24
CA ALA A 206 -4.13 8.98 -8.18
C ALA A 206 -4.79 8.63 -6.83
N THR A 207 -5.53 9.56 -6.26
CA THR A 207 -6.17 9.39 -4.95
C THR A 207 -7.06 8.14 -4.91
N ASP A 208 -7.71 7.81 -6.02
CA ASP A 208 -8.63 6.69 -6.18
C ASP A 208 -8.01 5.49 -6.92
N ALA A 209 -6.69 5.39 -6.97
CA ALA A 209 -5.93 4.37 -7.70
C ALA A 209 -6.36 2.93 -7.35
N ALA A 210 -6.67 2.66 -6.09
CA ALA A 210 -7.07 1.34 -5.63
C ALA A 210 -8.36 0.79 -6.28
N GLN A 211 -9.20 1.63 -6.89
CA GLN A 211 -10.38 1.19 -7.64
C GLN A 211 -10.06 0.20 -8.76
N PHE A 212 -8.85 0.25 -9.33
CA PHE A 212 -8.45 -0.56 -10.47
C PHE A 212 -7.94 -1.96 -10.11
N TYR A 213 -7.83 -2.28 -8.81
CA TYR A 213 -7.29 -3.57 -8.43
C TYR A 213 -7.85 -4.15 -7.12
N PHE A 214 -8.26 -3.32 -6.16
CA PHE A 214 -8.58 -3.78 -4.81
C PHE A 214 -9.70 -4.81 -4.78
N ASN A 215 -10.75 -4.61 -5.58
CA ASN A 215 -11.87 -5.54 -5.64
C ASN A 215 -11.53 -6.84 -6.36
N ASP A 216 -10.52 -6.84 -7.25
CA ASP A 216 -10.08 -8.02 -8.00
C ASP A 216 -9.17 -8.96 -7.19
N LEU A 217 -8.72 -8.51 -6.01
CA LEU A 217 -7.94 -9.34 -5.10
C LEU A 217 -8.83 -10.39 -4.44
N PRO A 218 -8.50 -11.69 -4.51
CA PRO A 218 -9.33 -12.77 -4.00
C PRO A 218 -9.37 -12.87 -2.48
N SER A 219 -8.42 -12.22 -1.78
CA SER A 219 -8.40 -12.22 -0.32
C SER A 219 -9.72 -11.70 0.26
N LYS A 220 -10.31 -12.47 1.17
CA LYS A 220 -11.48 -12.05 1.95
C LYS A 220 -11.11 -11.13 3.13
N ARG A 221 -9.81 -11.07 3.48
CA ARG A 221 -9.25 -10.24 4.54
C ARG A 221 -8.36 -9.16 3.93
N LYS A 222 -8.94 -8.29 3.11
CA LYS A 222 -8.26 -7.16 2.48
C LYS A 222 -8.80 -5.84 3.03
N TYR A 223 -7.88 -5.00 3.47
CA TYR A 223 -8.14 -3.75 4.16
C TYR A 223 -7.28 -2.64 3.60
N ALA A 224 -7.69 -1.42 3.86
CA ALA A 224 -6.94 -0.23 3.48
C ALA A 224 -6.79 0.74 4.66
N LEU A 225 -5.71 1.47 4.69
CA LEU A 225 -5.48 2.64 5.52
C LEU A 225 -5.02 3.78 4.61
N TYR A 226 -5.78 4.86 4.56
CA TYR A 226 -5.36 6.11 3.91
C TYR A 226 -5.10 7.15 4.99
N VAL A 227 -3.87 7.68 5.03
CA VAL A 227 -3.50 8.73 5.98
C VAL A 227 -3.92 10.08 5.43
N PRO A 228 -4.95 10.75 6.01
CA PRO A 228 -5.41 12.04 5.51
C PRO A 228 -4.31 13.09 5.68
N ASN A 229 -4.14 13.95 4.67
CA ASN A 229 -3.10 14.97 4.62
C ASN A 229 -1.65 14.40 4.67
N GLY A 230 -1.49 13.09 4.55
CA GLY A 230 -0.21 12.41 4.43
C GLY A 230 0.17 12.28 2.95
N GLY A 231 1.42 12.61 2.62
CA GLY A 231 2.02 12.37 1.30
C GLY A 231 2.72 11.00 1.23
N HIS A 232 3.75 10.89 0.38
CA HIS A 232 4.51 9.65 0.20
C HIS A 232 5.24 9.17 1.49
N GLY A 233 5.55 10.08 2.39
CA GLY A 233 6.12 9.77 3.72
C GLY A 233 5.09 9.47 4.81
N LEU A 234 3.80 9.37 4.47
CA LEU A 234 2.65 9.11 5.36
C LEU A 234 2.39 10.19 6.43
N GLY A 235 3.39 10.62 7.20
CA GLY A 235 3.31 11.71 8.19
C GLY A 235 2.78 11.31 9.57
N ASP A 236 1.71 10.52 9.67
CA ASP A 236 1.12 10.05 10.93
C ASP A 236 1.58 8.62 11.26
N PHE A 237 2.78 8.51 11.82
CA PHE A 237 3.38 7.21 12.15
C PHE A 237 2.66 6.46 13.28
N ASP A 238 2.03 7.16 14.22
CA ASP A 238 1.27 6.49 15.28
C ASP A 238 0.05 5.77 14.73
N ARG A 239 -0.67 6.38 13.79
CA ARG A 239 -1.77 5.75 13.05
C ARG A 239 -1.30 4.52 12.29
N VAL A 240 -0.17 4.64 11.57
CA VAL A 240 0.42 3.54 10.80
C VAL A 240 0.83 2.38 11.72
N VAL A 241 1.59 2.66 12.78
CA VAL A 241 2.07 1.63 13.72
C VAL A 241 0.92 0.94 14.43
N ASN A 242 -0.10 1.69 14.89
CA ASN A 242 -1.26 1.11 15.55
C ASN A 242 -2.03 0.15 14.62
N SER A 243 -2.24 0.57 13.36
CA SER A 243 -2.93 -0.27 12.38
C SER A 243 -2.09 -1.48 11.96
N LEU A 244 -0.77 -1.34 11.85
CA LEU A 244 0.16 -2.45 11.61
C LEU A 244 0.14 -3.46 12.77
N CYS A 245 0.15 -3.01 14.03
CA CYS A 245 0.06 -3.86 15.22
C CYS A 245 -1.24 -4.66 15.24
N ALA A 246 -2.37 -3.98 15.05
CA ALA A 246 -3.68 -4.63 15.01
C ALA A 246 -3.77 -5.65 13.85
N PHE A 247 -3.28 -5.29 12.67
CA PHE A 247 -3.25 -6.18 11.51
C PHE A 247 -2.35 -7.40 11.72
N TYR A 248 -1.18 -7.23 12.35
CA TYR A 248 -0.33 -8.35 12.74
C TYR A 248 -1.08 -9.32 13.66
N LEU A 249 -1.69 -8.82 14.73
CA LEU A 249 -2.47 -9.65 15.67
C LEU A 249 -3.62 -10.37 14.97
N MET A 250 -4.32 -9.70 14.06
CA MET A 250 -5.37 -10.30 13.23
C MET A 250 -4.80 -11.41 12.34
N SER A 251 -3.65 -11.18 11.71
CA SER A 251 -3.03 -12.15 10.78
C SER A 251 -2.64 -13.46 11.47
N ILE A 252 -2.30 -13.40 12.77
CA ILE A 252 -1.95 -14.57 13.59
C ILE A 252 -3.14 -15.13 14.40
N GLY A 253 -4.36 -14.64 14.16
CA GLY A 253 -5.59 -15.12 14.82
C GLY A 253 -5.72 -14.70 16.28
N LYS A 254 -5.10 -13.61 16.70
CA LYS A 254 -5.19 -13.03 18.06
C LYS A 254 -6.14 -11.85 18.15
N MET A 255 -6.70 -11.44 17.03
CA MET A 255 -7.66 -10.35 16.93
C MET A 255 -8.55 -10.59 15.72
N GLU A 256 -9.79 -10.11 15.79
CA GLU A 256 -10.69 -10.11 14.65
C GLU A 256 -10.81 -8.72 14.04
N PHE A 257 -10.90 -8.67 12.74
CA PHE A 257 -11.21 -7.47 11.97
C PHE A 257 -12.62 -7.58 11.39
N PRO A 258 -13.25 -6.45 11.02
CA PRO A 258 -14.55 -6.51 10.38
C PRO A 258 -14.49 -7.37 9.11
N THR A 259 -15.50 -8.22 8.94
CA THR A 259 -15.69 -9.00 7.71
C THR A 259 -16.43 -8.20 6.66
N ARG A 260 -17.12 -7.14 7.09
CA ARG A 260 -17.82 -6.18 6.26
C ARG A 260 -17.35 -4.77 6.55
N MET A 261 -16.83 -4.10 5.53
CA MET A 261 -16.54 -2.66 5.53
C MET A 261 -16.74 -2.13 4.12
N ASP A 262 -17.95 -1.69 3.82
CA ASP A 262 -18.34 -1.16 2.52
C ASP A 262 -18.89 0.26 2.65
N ALA A 263 -18.74 1.03 1.58
CA ALA A 263 -19.33 2.35 1.48
C ALA A 263 -20.06 2.53 0.16
N THR A 264 -21.10 3.33 0.23
CA THR A 264 -21.84 3.81 -0.95
C THR A 264 -22.06 5.29 -0.83
N HIS A 265 -22.16 5.98 -1.95
CA HIS A 265 -22.58 7.39 -1.97
C HIS A 265 -23.68 7.62 -2.99
N SER A 266 -24.48 8.63 -2.74
CA SER A 266 -25.53 9.10 -3.64
C SER A 266 -25.61 10.63 -3.59
N ILE A 267 -26.02 11.23 -4.69
CA ILE A 267 -26.25 12.68 -4.77
C ILE A 267 -27.72 12.93 -4.44
N ALA A 268 -27.97 13.85 -3.50
CA ALA A 268 -29.31 14.28 -3.11
C ALA A 268 -29.33 15.82 -3.06
N GLY A 269 -29.83 16.45 -4.11
CA GLY A 269 -29.74 17.90 -4.28
C GLY A 269 -28.30 18.38 -4.33
N ASP A 270 -27.95 19.33 -3.45
CA ASP A 270 -26.58 19.86 -3.34
C ASP A 270 -25.73 19.13 -2.29
N GLU A 271 -26.10 17.92 -1.94
CA GLU A 271 -25.36 17.11 -0.97
C GLU A 271 -24.95 15.74 -1.55
N ILE A 272 -23.82 15.22 -1.07
CA ILE A 272 -23.47 13.80 -1.15
C ILE A 272 -23.87 13.14 0.16
N ILE A 273 -24.68 12.10 0.07
CA ILE A 273 -25.02 11.22 1.18
C ILE A 273 -24.05 10.02 1.12
N TYR A 274 -23.08 10.00 2.02
CA TYR A 274 -22.08 8.94 2.11
C TYR A 274 -22.46 7.96 3.24
N ARG A 275 -22.60 6.68 2.91
CA ARG A 275 -23.03 5.63 3.84
C ARG A 275 -21.96 4.59 4.00
N VAL A 276 -21.60 4.30 5.24
CA VAL A 276 -20.63 3.26 5.61
C VAL A 276 -21.35 2.17 6.37
N ARG A 277 -21.12 0.92 5.97
CA ARG A 277 -21.60 -0.27 6.69
C ARG A 277 -20.43 -1.08 7.16
N THR A 278 -20.46 -1.47 8.43
CA THR A 278 -19.47 -2.35 9.03
C THR A 278 -20.15 -3.22 10.08
N ASP A 279 -19.69 -4.46 10.20
CA ASP A 279 -20.08 -5.39 11.26
C ASP A 279 -19.27 -5.19 12.55
N ALA A 280 -18.27 -4.31 12.54
CA ALA A 280 -17.56 -3.91 13.76
C ALA A 280 -18.36 -2.88 14.58
N ALA A 281 -17.94 -2.69 15.84
CA ALA A 281 -18.41 -1.63 16.74
C ALA A 281 -17.37 -0.50 16.78
N PRO A 282 -17.43 0.50 15.90
CA PRO A 282 -16.42 1.55 15.85
C PRO A 282 -16.59 2.57 16.99
N GLU A 283 -15.45 3.07 17.47
CA GLU A 283 -15.40 4.24 18.37
C GLU A 283 -15.76 5.52 17.61
N ILE A 284 -15.28 5.61 16.36
CA ILE A 284 -15.43 6.77 15.51
C ILE A 284 -15.63 6.31 14.06
N VAL A 285 -16.54 6.98 13.34
CA VAL A 285 -16.64 6.90 11.89
C VAL A 285 -16.64 8.32 11.33
N GLU A 286 -15.67 8.61 10.48
CA GLU A 286 -15.52 9.90 9.80
C GLU A 286 -15.41 9.68 8.30
N VAL A 287 -15.97 10.61 7.52
CA VAL A 287 -15.75 10.69 6.08
C VAL A 287 -14.78 11.83 5.82
N TRP A 288 -13.61 11.50 5.32
CA TRP A 288 -12.62 12.49 4.89
C TRP A 288 -12.98 13.02 3.52
N VAL A 289 -12.92 14.34 3.39
CA VAL A 289 -13.36 15.07 2.21
C VAL A 289 -12.26 16.00 1.74
N ALA A 290 -11.82 15.83 0.50
CA ALA A 290 -10.97 16.78 -0.19
C ALA A 290 -11.75 17.46 -1.32
N ARG A 291 -11.47 18.76 -1.59
CA ARG A 291 -12.22 19.59 -2.54
C ARG A 291 -11.31 20.21 -3.59
N ARG A 292 -11.80 20.24 -4.83
CA ARG A 292 -11.15 20.96 -5.94
C ARG A 292 -12.19 21.68 -6.76
N ALA A 293 -12.03 23.01 -6.87
CA ALA A 293 -13.00 23.86 -7.58
C ALA A 293 -12.98 23.65 -9.10
N SER A 294 -11.81 23.40 -9.71
CA SER A 294 -11.64 23.43 -11.17
C SER A 294 -11.10 22.13 -11.78
N ASP A 295 -10.37 21.32 -11.03
CA ASP A 295 -9.69 20.14 -11.51
C ASP A 295 -9.96 18.91 -10.61
N LYS A 296 -9.33 17.78 -10.90
CA LYS A 296 -9.41 16.55 -10.11
C LYS A 296 -8.05 16.15 -9.52
N ASP A 297 -7.11 17.09 -9.41
CA ASP A 297 -5.83 16.86 -8.78
C ASP A 297 -5.93 17.08 -7.27
N PHE A 298 -6.19 16.03 -6.51
CA PHE A 298 -6.35 16.09 -5.06
C PHE A 298 -5.02 16.03 -4.28
N ARG A 299 -3.88 15.89 -4.96
CA ARG A 299 -2.56 15.84 -4.31
C ARG A 299 -2.26 17.06 -3.41
N PRO A 300 -2.57 18.31 -3.82
CA PRO A 300 -2.39 19.49 -2.97
C PRO A 300 -3.62 19.80 -2.10
N ALA A 301 -4.70 19.03 -2.18
CA ALA A 301 -5.93 19.34 -1.47
C ALA A 301 -5.79 19.02 0.03
N ARG A 302 -6.47 19.81 0.87
CA ARG A 302 -6.61 19.51 2.29
C ARG A 302 -7.80 18.59 2.51
N TRP A 303 -7.58 17.53 3.26
CA TRP A 303 -8.62 16.62 3.73
C TRP A 303 -9.20 17.10 5.05
N GLU A 304 -10.52 17.15 5.14
CA GLU A 304 -11.26 17.55 6.33
C GLU A 304 -12.23 16.44 6.73
N PRO A 305 -12.33 16.09 8.03
CA PRO A 305 -13.24 15.04 8.48
C PRO A 305 -14.67 15.57 8.60
N VAL A 306 -15.62 14.76 8.19
CA VAL A 306 -17.05 14.93 8.45
C VAL A 306 -17.53 13.76 9.29
N ARG A 307 -17.96 14.03 10.52
CA ARG A 307 -18.44 12.99 11.44
C ARG A 307 -19.68 12.30 10.88
N ALA A 308 -19.64 10.98 10.73
CA ALA A 308 -20.81 10.19 10.40
C ALA A 308 -21.66 9.89 11.64
N ARG A 309 -22.97 9.81 11.45
CA ARG A 309 -23.95 9.46 12.49
C ARG A 309 -24.59 8.12 12.17
N LYS A 310 -24.87 7.32 13.20
CA LYS A 310 -25.57 6.05 13.03
C LYS A 310 -27.00 6.29 12.61
N GLU A 311 -27.39 5.76 11.46
CA GLU A 311 -28.76 5.78 10.92
C GLU A 311 -29.12 4.37 10.47
N GLY A 312 -29.94 3.68 11.26
CA GLY A 312 -30.28 2.27 11.00
C GLY A 312 -29.04 1.35 11.03
N ASP A 313 -28.79 0.66 9.92
CA ASP A 313 -27.67 -0.27 9.74
C ASP A 313 -26.37 0.39 9.24
N ALA A 314 -26.40 1.70 8.93
CA ALA A 314 -25.29 2.43 8.35
C ALA A 314 -24.84 3.63 9.22
N TRP A 315 -23.61 4.04 9.01
CA TRP A 315 -23.09 5.36 9.43
C TRP A 315 -23.18 6.31 8.26
N VAL A 316 -23.81 7.47 8.44
CA VAL A 316 -24.17 8.40 7.37
C VAL A 316 -23.51 9.76 7.61
N ALA A 317 -22.82 10.25 6.60
CA ALA A 317 -22.35 11.63 6.52
C ALA A 317 -23.05 12.36 5.37
N ARG A 318 -23.45 13.62 5.61
CA ARG A 318 -24.00 14.51 4.59
C ARG A 318 -22.98 15.59 4.28
N ILE A 319 -22.59 15.70 3.02
CA ILE A 319 -21.45 16.48 2.57
C ILE A 319 -21.94 17.46 1.51
N PRO A 320 -22.00 18.78 1.81
CA PRO A 320 -22.36 19.79 0.82
C PRO A 320 -21.39 19.78 -0.37
N ARG A 321 -21.90 19.76 -1.61
CA ARG A 321 -21.09 19.72 -2.84
C ARG A 321 -20.41 21.05 -3.14
N ARG A 322 -21.12 22.17 -2.99
CA ARG A 322 -20.64 23.54 -3.24
C ARG A 322 -20.12 23.76 -4.68
N GLY A 323 -20.55 22.93 -5.63
CA GLY A 323 -20.07 22.97 -7.00
C GLY A 323 -18.61 22.52 -7.21
N ASP A 324 -18.02 21.82 -6.24
CA ASP A 324 -16.65 21.30 -6.30
C ASP A 324 -16.61 19.85 -6.80
N ASN A 325 -15.46 19.43 -7.37
CA ASN A 325 -15.08 18.03 -7.43
C ASN A 325 -14.66 17.58 -6.03
N LEU A 326 -15.10 16.41 -5.60
CA LEU A 326 -14.85 15.88 -4.27
C LEU A 326 -14.11 14.54 -4.36
N ALA A 327 -13.10 14.34 -3.52
CA ALA A 327 -12.58 13.03 -3.21
C ALA A 327 -13.00 12.66 -1.78
N LEU A 328 -13.39 11.40 -1.58
CA LEU A 328 -14.07 10.95 -0.37
C LEU A 328 -13.56 9.56 0.02
N PHE A 329 -13.29 9.34 1.28
CA PHE A 329 -13.19 8.00 1.87
C PHE A 329 -13.65 8.02 3.32
N ALA A 330 -14.13 6.90 3.82
CA ALA A 330 -14.44 6.78 5.24
C ALA A 330 -13.27 6.17 6.00
N GLU A 331 -13.06 6.67 7.21
CA GLU A 331 -12.20 6.10 8.23
C GLU A 331 -13.06 5.56 9.37
N VAL A 332 -12.80 4.32 9.74
CA VAL A 332 -13.43 3.61 10.85
C VAL A 332 -12.37 3.37 11.90
N THR A 333 -12.46 4.07 13.02
CA THR A 333 -11.56 3.89 14.16
C THR A 333 -12.10 2.80 15.09
N LEU A 334 -11.28 1.81 15.35
CA LEU A 334 -11.58 0.64 16.12
C LEU A 334 -10.67 0.54 17.34
N ARG A 335 -11.12 -0.14 18.39
CA ARG A 335 -10.34 -0.33 19.60
C ARG A 335 -9.59 -1.66 19.58
N ALA A 336 -8.32 -1.63 20.00
CA ALA A 336 -7.50 -2.80 20.26
C ALA A 336 -6.77 -2.67 21.60
N GLU A 337 -6.25 -3.77 22.14
CA GLU A 337 -5.39 -3.73 23.33
C GLU A 337 -4.11 -2.92 23.10
N THR A 338 -3.63 -2.87 21.86
CA THR A 338 -2.45 -2.11 21.44
C THR A 338 -2.72 -0.62 21.21
N GLY A 339 -3.95 -0.14 21.41
CA GLY A 339 -4.42 1.21 21.14
C GLY A 339 -5.45 1.24 20.01
N ASN A 340 -6.04 2.42 19.79
CA ASN A 340 -6.99 2.59 18.68
C ASN A 340 -6.25 2.49 17.34
N PHE A 341 -6.86 1.82 16.38
CA PHE A 341 -6.37 1.68 15.01
C PHE A 341 -7.46 2.06 14.01
N SER A 342 -7.08 2.33 12.79
CA SER A 342 -7.98 2.78 11.73
C SER A 342 -7.98 1.84 10.55
N LEU A 343 -9.15 1.69 9.94
CA LEU A 343 -9.34 1.10 8.62
C LEU A 343 -10.12 2.09 7.75
N CYS A 344 -9.81 2.13 6.46
CA CYS A 344 -10.46 3.03 5.53
C CYS A 344 -11.20 2.27 4.42
N THR A 345 -12.25 2.90 3.89
CA THR A 345 -12.77 2.50 2.58
C THR A 345 -11.85 3.02 1.48
N ILE A 346 -11.92 2.42 0.30
CA ILE A 346 -11.16 2.91 -0.86
C ILE A 346 -11.69 4.29 -1.24
N PRO A 347 -10.80 5.27 -1.51
CA PRO A 347 -11.20 6.59 -1.94
C PRO A 347 -11.97 6.57 -3.26
N VAL A 348 -12.93 7.47 -3.38
CA VAL A 348 -13.72 7.69 -4.59
C VAL A 348 -13.71 9.16 -4.98
N ILE A 349 -13.77 9.44 -6.27
CA ILE A 349 -13.90 10.80 -6.81
C ILE A 349 -15.33 10.98 -7.29
N ALA A 350 -16.04 11.93 -6.68
CA ALA A 350 -17.34 12.40 -7.13
C ALA A 350 -17.15 13.71 -7.89
N ALA A 351 -17.29 13.67 -9.22
CA ALA A 351 -17.24 14.84 -10.07
C ALA A 351 -18.48 15.75 -9.87
N LYS A 352 -18.35 17.03 -10.30
CA LYS A 352 -19.44 18.05 -10.31
C LYS A 352 -20.72 17.52 -10.92
#